data_4378793833e2d387b2042383064c73e6
#
_entry.id   4378793833e2d387b2042383064c73e6
#
_cell.length_a   1.000
_cell.length_b   1.000
_cell.length_c   1.000
_cell.angle_alpha   90.00
_cell.angle_beta   90.00
_cell.angle_gamma   90.00
#
_symmetry.space_group_name_H-M   'P 1'
#
loop_
_entity.id
_entity.type
_entity.pdbx_description
1 polymer ?
#
loop_
_entity_poly.entity_id
_entity_poly.type
_entity_poly.pdbx_seq_one_letter_code
_entity_poly.pdbx_strand_id
1 'polypeptide(L)'
;MYTKSSLPQRLARLLTFQKYNTTFSRKVDAMIKSLLLACCLLFTGLAQAAPADPALAKQVNAFVDGWHDDAAHARMVYFDKMAADGVYIGTDRSELWQRDAFRAWGRKYFEGKESAWTFHATRRNVYVADDGRTIWFDELLDTENMGHCMASGVIRKTATGFEIVHYQLSIAVPNEVAGQVTGLIKAAEAKTAR
;
A
#
# COMPACT_ATOMS: atom_id res chain seq x y z
N MET A 1 83.76 0.63 10.17
CA MET A 1 83.53 1.72 9.19
C MET A 1 82.04 1.89 8.98
N TYR A 2 81.42 2.87 9.64
CA TYR A 2 80.03 3.19 9.45
C TYR A 2 79.91 4.26 8.37
N THR A 3 79.42 3.93 7.21
CA THR A 3 79.09 4.93 6.17
C THR A 3 77.77 5.68 6.54
N LYS A 4 77.90 6.94 6.93
CA LYS A 4 76.78 7.86 7.11
C LYS A 4 76.15 8.12 5.75
N SER A 5 74.99 7.57 5.49
CA SER A 5 74.16 7.95 4.31
C SER A 5 73.89 9.45 4.36
N SER A 6 74.13 10.19 3.28
CA SER A 6 74.02 11.63 3.16
C SER A 6 72.52 12.05 3.37
N LEU A 7 72.27 13.22 3.97
CA LEU A 7 70.96 13.83 4.21
C LEU A 7 70.03 13.80 2.98
N PRO A 8 70.48 14.03 1.76
CA PRO A 8 69.66 13.94 0.55
C PRO A 8 69.04 12.55 0.29
N GLN A 9 69.73 11.47 0.60
CA GLN A 9 69.25 10.10 0.37
C GLN A 9 68.19 9.69 1.38
N ARG A 10 68.20 10.21 2.61
CA ARG A 10 67.19 10.01 3.62
C ARG A 10 65.87 10.76 3.27
N LEU A 11 66.03 12.00 2.74
CA LEU A 11 64.87 12.81 2.29
C LEU A 11 64.17 12.17 1.08
N ALA A 12 64.92 11.68 0.11
CA ALA A 12 64.41 10.99 -1.08
C ALA A 12 63.60 9.73 -0.71
N ARG A 13 64.10 8.93 0.27
CA ARG A 13 63.37 7.75 0.77
C ARG A 13 62.09 8.11 1.50
N LEU A 14 62.07 9.17 2.31
CA LEU A 14 60.88 9.66 3.01
C LEU A 14 59.82 10.16 2.02
N LEU A 15 60.19 10.92 1.01
CA LEU A 15 59.31 11.42 -0.03
C LEU A 15 58.71 10.28 -0.88
N THR A 16 59.51 9.25 -1.16
CA THR A 16 59.02 8.07 -1.88
C THR A 16 58.06 7.25 -1.05
N PHE A 17 58.31 7.08 0.25
CA PHE A 17 57.45 6.36 1.17
C PHE A 17 56.10 7.12 1.39
N GLN A 18 56.16 8.44 1.49
CA GLN A 18 54.98 9.28 1.62
C GLN A 18 54.10 9.26 0.36
N LYS A 19 54.71 9.28 -0.83
CA LYS A 19 54.05 9.15 -2.12
C LYS A 19 53.39 7.78 -2.28
N TYR A 20 54.05 6.72 -1.83
CA TYR A 20 53.51 5.34 -1.86
C TYR A 20 52.30 5.22 -0.95
N ASN A 21 52.39 5.71 0.28
CA ASN A 21 51.26 5.67 1.22
C ASN A 21 50.04 6.46 0.75
N THR A 22 50.23 7.66 0.16
CA THR A 22 49.10 8.46 -0.37
C THR A 22 48.45 7.79 -1.59
N THR A 23 49.24 7.13 -2.44
CA THR A 23 48.73 6.40 -3.61
C THR A 23 47.99 5.13 -3.19
N PHE A 24 48.49 4.42 -2.17
CA PHE A 24 47.86 3.23 -1.62
C PHE A 24 46.53 3.60 -0.94
N SER A 25 46.48 4.64 -0.11
CA SER A 25 45.26 5.15 0.54
C SER A 25 44.18 5.52 -0.50
N ARG A 26 44.54 6.27 -1.55
CA ARG A 26 43.62 6.63 -2.62
C ARG A 26 43.03 5.42 -3.37
N LYS A 27 43.84 4.37 -3.59
CA LYS A 27 43.35 3.13 -4.22
C LYS A 27 42.37 2.37 -3.32
N VAL A 28 42.64 2.30 -2.03
CA VAL A 28 41.78 1.66 -1.05
C VAL A 28 40.46 2.43 -0.92
N ASP A 29 40.51 3.76 -0.85
CA ASP A 29 39.29 4.61 -0.80
C ASP A 29 38.44 4.47 -2.08
N ALA A 30 39.06 4.40 -3.25
CA ALA A 30 38.37 4.19 -4.52
C ALA A 30 37.72 2.80 -4.57
N MET A 31 38.40 1.77 -4.07
CA MET A 31 37.90 0.40 -4.01
C MET A 31 36.70 0.28 -3.03
N ILE A 32 36.78 0.92 -1.86
CA ILE A 32 35.69 0.96 -0.87
C ILE A 32 34.49 1.70 -1.44
N LYS A 33 34.70 2.84 -2.10
CA LYS A 33 33.61 3.60 -2.75
C LYS A 33 32.95 2.81 -3.87
N SER A 34 33.72 2.09 -4.68
CA SER A 34 33.19 1.22 -5.73
C SER A 34 32.42 0.03 -5.16
N LEU A 35 32.86 -0.55 -4.04
CA LEU A 35 32.18 -1.65 -3.36
C LEU A 35 30.87 -1.18 -2.73
N LEU A 36 30.86 -0.01 -2.10
CA LEU A 36 29.66 0.61 -1.55
C LEU A 36 28.64 0.96 -2.64
N LEU A 37 29.11 1.49 -3.78
CA LEU A 37 28.23 1.79 -4.91
C LEU A 37 27.65 0.50 -5.52
N ALA A 38 28.43 -0.57 -5.64
CA ALA A 38 27.95 -1.87 -6.10
C ALA A 38 26.94 -2.50 -5.12
N CYS A 39 27.15 -2.39 -3.80
CA CYS A 39 26.18 -2.82 -2.80
C CYS A 39 24.86 -2.00 -2.87
N CYS A 40 24.93 -0.70 -3.08
CA CYS A 40 23.73 0.13 -3.25
C CYS A 40 22.94 -0.24 -4.52
N LEU A 41 23.60 -0.63 -5.60
CA LEU A 41 22.94 -1.05 -6.84
C LEU A 41 22.30 -2.45 -6.75
N LEU A 42 22.78 -3.30 -5.82
CA LEU A 42 22.17 -4.63 -5.58
C LEU A 42 20.90 -4.55 -4.72
N PHE A 43 20.64 -3.43 -4.02
CA PHE A 43 19.46 -3.23 -3.19
C PHE A 43 18.34 -2.43 -3.87
N THR A 44 18.51 -1.97 -5.09
CA THR A 44 17.41 -1.39 -5.88
C THR A 44 16.61 -2.47 -6.62
N GLY A 45 16.30 -3.57 -5.96
CA GLY A 45 15.14 -4.34 -6.32
C GLY A 45 13.93 -3.43 -6.08
N LEU A 46 13.39 -2.85 -7.13
CA LEU A 46 12.07 -2.21 -7.09
C LEU A 46 11.13 -3.28 -6.52
N ALA A 47 10.68 -3.11 -5.27
CA ALA A 47 9.60 -3.90 -4.70
C ALA A 47 8.35 -3.57 -5.52
N GLN A 48 8.24 -4.21 -6.66
CA GLN A 48 7.08 -4.09 -7.53
C GLN A 48 6.04 -5.06 -7.00
N ALA A 49 4.86 -4.54 -6.66
CA ALA A 49 3.74 -5.38 -6.29
C ALA A 49 3.53 -6.47 -7.34
N ALA A 50 3.77 -7.72 -6.97
CA ALA A 50 3.53 -8.82 -7.86
C ALA A 50 2.03 -9.16 -7.87
N PRO A 51 1.44 -9.43 -9.04
CA PRO A 51 0.12 -10.04 -9.10
C PRO A 51 0.11 -11.32 -8.26
N ALA A 52 -0.96 -11.56 -7.51
CA ALA A 52 -1.11 -12.81 -6.78
C ALA A 52 -1.11 -14.01 -7.75
N ASP A 53 -0.59 -15.16 -7.30
CA ASP A 53 -0.74 -16.37 -8.08
C ASP A 53 -2.23 -16.68 -8.33
N PRO A 54 -2.59 -17.37 -9.43
CA PRO A 54 -3.98 -17.56 -9.81
C PRO A 54 -4.84 -18.29 -8.76
N ALA A 55 -4.25 -19.18 -7.97
CA ALA A 55 -4.98 -19.91 -6.93
C ALA A 55 -5.29 -19.01 -5.73
N LEU A 56 -4.34 -18.18 -5.31
CA LEU A 56 -4.55 -17.18 -4.28
C LEU A 56 -5.55 -16.11 -4.74
N ALA A 57 -5.39 -15.60 -5.96
CA ALA A 57 -6.31 -14.62 -6.53
C ALA A 57 -7.76 -15.14 -6.56
N LYS A 58 -7.96 -16.41 -6.93
CA LYS A 58 -9.28 -17.06 -6.90
C LYS A 58 -9.87 -17.13 -5.50
N GLN A 59 -9.07 -17.46 -4.48
CA GLN A 59 -9.52 -17.51 -3.09
C GLN A 59 -9.91 -16.11 -2.57
N VAL A 60 -9.10 -15.10 -2.87
CA VAL A 60 -9.37 -13.71 -2.47
C VAL A 60 -10.62 -13.18 -3.17
N ASN A 61 -10.77 -13.44 -4.47
CA ASN A 61 -11.97 -13.05 -5.21
C ASN A 61 -13.22 -13.67 -4.58
N ALA A 62 -13.21 -14.96 -4.30
CA ALA A 62 -14.34 -15.63 -3.65
C ALA A 62 -14.65 -15.06 -2.25
N PHE A 63 -13.63 -14.68 -1.48
CA PHE A 63 -13.79 -14.05 -0.18
C PHE A 63 -14.44 -12.67 -0.29
N VAL A 64 -13.96 -11.82 -1.20
CA VAL A 64 -14.50 -10.46 -1.39
C VAL A 64 -15.89 -10.50 -2.02
N ASP A 65 -16.14 -11.39 -2.98
CA ASP A 65 -17.48 -11.60 -3.56
C ASP A 65 -18.47 -12.05 -2.48
N GLY A 66 -18.08 -12.99 -1.61
CA GLY A 66 -18.88 -13.40 -0.47
C GLY A 66 -19.07 -12.30 0.59
N TRP A 67 -18.16 -11.33 0.68
CA TRP A 67 -18.31 -10.14 1.52
C TRP A 67 -19.33 -9.17 0.94
N HIS A 68 -19.27 -8.90 -0.36
CA HIS A 68 -20.29 -8.09 -1.06
C HIS A 68 -21.67 -8.76 -1.05
N ASP A 69 -21.74 -10.08 -1.18
CA ASP A 69 -22.98 -10.83 -1.08
C ASP A 69 -23.60 -10.75 0.33
N ASP A 70 -22.78 -10.73 1.39
CA ASP A 70 -23.26 -10.49 2.75
C ASP A 70 -23.89 -9.09 2.89
N ALA A 71 -23.29 -8.06 2.28
CA ALA A 71 -23.89 -6.73 2.25
C ALA A 71 -25.19 -6.70 1.46
N ALA A 72 -25.23 -7.33 0.29
CA ALA A 72 -26.43 -7.37 -0.56
C ALA A 72 -27.63 -8.01 0.16
N HIS A 73 -27.38 -9.03 0.99
CA HIS A 73 -28.42 -9.75 1.74
C HIS A 73 -28.54 -9.29 3.20
N ALA A 74 -28.04 -8.11 3.55
CA ALA A 74 -28.09 -7.51 4.88
C ALA A 74 -27.62 -8.45 6.02
N ARG A 75 -26.65 -9.35 5.72
CA ARG A 75 -26.13 -10.28 6.71
C ARG A 75 -25.10 -9.60 7.62
N MET A 76 -25.33 -9.58 8.91
CA MET A 76 -24.45 -8.94 9.90
C MET A 76 -23.03 -9.47 9.92
N VAL A 77 -22.79 -10.68 9.39
CA VAL A 77 -21.44 -11.26 9.21
C VAL A 77 -20.58 -10.44 8.25
N TYR A 78 -21.15 -9.57 7.43
CA TYR A 78 -20.45 -8.58 6.64
C TYR A 78 -19.40 -7.81 7.47
N PHE A 79 -19.81 -7.33 8.63
CA PHE A 79 -18.92 -6.59 9.55
C PHE A 79 -17.90 -7.51 10.24
N ASP A 80 -18.26 -8.77 10.47
CA ASP A 80 -17.38 -9.73 11.16
C ASP A 80 -16.24 -10.25 10.27
N LYS A 81 -16.37 -10.12 8.94
CA LYS A 81 -15.28 -10.39 7.99
C LYS A 81 -14.19 -9.31 8.00
N MET A 82 -14.42 -8.19 8.66
CA MET A 82 -13.38 -7.21 8.91
C MET A 82 -12.58 -7.57 10.17
N ALA A 83 -11.29 -7.32 10.14
CA ALA A 83 -10.42 -7.44 11.32
C ALA A 83 -10.91 -6.54 12.47
N ALA A 84 -10.63 -6.92 13.71
CA ALA A 84 -11.01 -6.12 14.89
C ALA A 84 -10.42 -4.70 14.85
N ASP A 85 -9.22 -4.55 14.28
CA ASP A 85 -8.50 -3.30 14.03
C ASP A 85 -8.78 -2.73 12.61
N GLY A 86 -9.74 -3.29 11.89
CA GLY A 86 -10.05 -2.93 10.52
C GLY A 86 -10.69 -1.55 10.39
N VAL A 87 -10.39 -0.88 9.27
CA VAL A 87 -10.87 0.45 8.93
C VAL A 87 -11.71 0.40 7.67
N TYR A 88 -12.87 1.06 7.71
CA TYR A 88 -13.72 1.30 6.55
C TYR A 88 -13.79 2.80 6.25
N ILE A 89 -13.53 3.18 5.02
CA ILE A 89 -13.68 4.55 4.50
C ILE A 89 -14.81 4.53 3.48
N GLY A 90 -15.87 5.25 3.81
CA GLY A 90 -17.04 5.40 2.92
C GLY A 90 -16.85 6.52 1.91
N THR A 91 -17.95 6.90 1.26
CA THR A 91 -17.96 7.89 0.18
C THR A 91 -18.08 9.33 0.66
N ASP A 92 -18.45 9.56 1.91
CA ASP A 92 -18.48 10.87 2.54
C ASP A 92 -17.24 11.12 3.38
N ARG A 93 -16.77 12.36 3.44
CA ARG A 93 -15.58 12.76 4.19
C ARG A 93 -15.66 12.43 5.69
N SER A 94 -16.84 12.36 6.27
CA SER A 94 -17.07 11.99 7.67
C SER A 94 -17.07 10.48 7.91
N GLU A 95 -17.10 9.68 6.86
CA GLU A 95 -17.25 8.23 6.90
C GLU A 95 -15.90 7.52 7.02
N LEU A 96 -15.27 7.68 8.17
CA LEU A 96 -14.03 7.00 8.56
C LEU A 96 -14.29 6.24 9.85
N TRP A 97 -14.41 4.91 9.76
CA TRP A 97 -14.77 4.08 10.90
C TRP A 97 -13.76 2.96 11.18
N GLN A 98 -13.57 2.68 12.45
CA GLN A 98 -13.14 1.38 12.93
C GLN A 98 -14.30 0.38 12.79
N ARG A 99 -13.99 -0.92 12.63
CA ARG A 99 -14.99 -1.98 12.40
C ARG A 99 -16.21 -1.91 13.31
N ASP A 100 -16.01 -1.78 14.63
CA ASP A 100 -17.13 -1.83 15.58
C ASP A 100 -18.02 -0.58 15.50
N ALA A 101 -17.44 0.59 15.24
CA ALA A 101 -18.18 1.82 14.96
C ALA A 101 -18.94 1.71 13.63
N PHE A 102 -18.33 1.14 12.59
CA PHE A 102 -18.98 0.87 11.32
C PHE A 102 -20.16 -0.10 11.48
N ARG A 103 -19.95 -1.19 12.22
CA ARG A 103 -21.02 -2.13 12.55
C ARG A 103 -22.19 -1.45 13.30
N ALA A 104 -21.88 -0.62 14.30
CA ALA A 104 -22.90 0.10 15.06
C ALA A 104 -23.70 1.08 14.17
N TRP A 105 -23.01 1.83 13.30
CA TRP A 105 -23.64 2.73 12.35
C TRP A 105 -24.46 1.99 11.28
N GLY A 106 -23.92 0.89 10.76
CA GLY A 106 -24.53 0.10 9.69
C GLY A 106 -25.74 -0.73 10.13
N ARG A 107 -25.85 -1.02 11.43
CA ARG A 107 -26.90 -1.88 12.00
C ARG A 107 -28.31 -1.54 11.51
N LYS A 108 -28.65 -0.26 11.45
CA LYS A 108 -29.97 0.23 10.98
C LYS A 108 -30.30 -0.13 9.52
N TYR A 109 -29.29 -0.41 8.71
CA TYR A 109 -29.44 -0.81 7.30
C TYR A 109 -29.51 -2.33 7.13
N PHE A 110 -29.08 -3.10 8.14
CA PHE A 110 -28.95 -4.56 8.09
C PHE A 110 -29.98 -5.28 8.95
N GLU A 111 -30.14 -4.88 10.22
CA GLU A 111 -31.01 -5.63 11.15
C GLU A 111 -32.47 -5.62 10.69
N GLY A 112 -33.02 -6.82 10.51
CA GLY A 112 -34.42 -7.01 10.07
C GLY A 112 -34.67 -6.60 8.62
N LYS A 113 -33.62 -6.50 7.80
CA LYS A 113 -33.69 -6.19 6.36
C LYS A 113 -33.38 -7.43 5.52
N GLU A 114 -33.99 -7.51 4.34
CA GLU A 114 -33.71 -8.55 3.34
C GLU A 114 -32.51 -8.17 2.46
N SER A 115 -32.26 -6.87 2.28
CA SER A 115 -31.15 -6.33 1.48
C SER A 115 -30.64 -5.03 2.08
N ALA A 116 -29.36 -4.72 1.84
CA ALA A 116 -28.74 -3.46 2.23
C ALA A 116 -27.96 -2.84 1.06
N TRP A 117 -26.72 -3.21 0.84
CA TRP A 117 -25.83 -2.56 -0.14
C TRP A 117 -25.40 -3.54 -1.24
N THR A 118 -25.75 -3.23 -2.48
CA THR A 118 -25.43 -4.08 -3.64
C THR A 118 -24.20 -3.54 -4.34
N PHE A 119 -23.17 -4.40 -4.48
CA PHE A 119 -21.94 -4.12 -5.20
C PHE A 119 -21.68 -5.22 -6.23
N HIS A 120 -21.54 -4.83 -7.49
CA HIS A 120 -21.19 -5.75 -8.58
C HIS A 120 -19.77 -5.44 -9.08
N ALA A 121 -18.82 -6.28 -8.72
CA ALA A 121 -17.46 -6.12 -9.20
C ALA A 121 -17.38 -6.47 -10.70
N THR A 122 -17.03 -5.49 -11.53
CA THR A 122 -16.83 -5.67 -12.97
C THR A 122 -15.38 -6.01 -13.31
N ARG A 123 -14.45 -5.64 -12.42
CA ARG A 123 -13.02 -5.98 -12.48
C ARG A 123 -12.44 -5.95 -11.08
N ARG A 124 -11.54 -6.89 -10.76
CA ARG A 124 -10.72 -6.86 -9.56
C ARG A 124 -9.30 -7.35 -9.88
N ASN A 125 -8.31 -6.61 -9.42
CA ASN A 125 -6.92 -7.02 -9.43
C ASN A 125 -6.50 -7.38 -8.00
N VAL A 126 -5.71 -8.43 -7.84
CA VAL A 126 -5.24 -8.91 -6.53
C VAL A 126 -3.72 -8.97 -6.54
N TYR A 127 -3.11 -8.43 -5.52
CA TYR A 127 -1.66 -8.36 -5.32
C TYR A 127 -1.30 -8.93 -3.95
N VAL A 128 -0.08 -9.42 -3.81
CA VAL A 128 0.43 -9.97 -2.56
C VAL A 128 1.81 -9.39 -2.24
N ALA A 129 2.04 -9.08 -0.98
CA ALA A 129 3.35 -8.66 -0.48
C ALA A 129 4.29 -9.86 -0.32
N ASP A 130 5.59 -9.59 -0.21
CA ASP A 130 6.63 -10.61 -0.04
C ASP A 130 6.45 -11.48 1.21
N ASP A 131 5.71 -10.99 2.22
CA ASP A 131 5.37 -11.76 3.42
C ASP A 131 4.33 -12.88 3.16
N GLY A 132 3.71 -12.90 1.98
CA GLY A 132 2.67 -13.85 1.59
C GLY A 132 1.38 -13.76 2.41
N ARG A 133 1.24 -12.76 3.29
CA ARG A 133 0.11 -12.57 4.22
C ARG A 133 -0.63 -11.27 4.02
N THR A 134 0.06 -10.22 3.64
CA THR A 134 -0.52 -8.92 3.29
C THR A 134 -0.94 -8.95 1.83
N ILE A 135 -2.22 -8.81 1.58
CA ILE A 135 -2.83 -8.84 0.25
C ILE A 135 -3.57 -7.53 0.07
N TRP A 136 -3.48 -6.93 -1.10
CA TRP A 136 -4.35 -5.80 -1.44
C TRP A 136 -5.02 -6.02 -2.78
N PHE A 137 -6.10 -5.32 -2.99
CA PHE A 137 -6.85 -5.38 -4.22
C PHE A 137 -7.40 -4.00 -4.58
N ASP A 138 -7.65 -3.81 -5.84
CA ASP A 138 -8.47 -2.75 -6.39
C ASP A 138 -9.63 -3.34 -7.19
N GLU A 139 -10.76 -2.63 -7.22
CA GLU A 139 -11.92 -3.10 -7.97
C GLU A 139 -12.72 -1.94 -8.58
N LEU A 140 -13.32 -2.23 -9.73
CA LEU A 140 -14.38 -1.42 -10.33
C LEU A 140 -15.71 -2.04 -9.98
N LEU A 141 -16.62 -1.21 -9.49
CA LEU A 141 -17.93 -1.64 -8.99
C LEU A 141 -19.05 -0.91 -9.72
N ASP A 142 -20.11 -1.62 -10.03
CA ASP A 142 -21.39 -1.06 -10.36
C ASP A 142 -22.31 -1.17 -9.13
N THR A 143 -23.01 -0.07 -8.81
CA THR A 143 -23.93 0.02 -7.68
C THR A 143 -25.26 0.62 -8.15
N GLU A 144 -26.37 0.21 -7.53
CA GLU A 144 -27.71 0.69 -7.91
C GLU A 144 -27.91 2.18 -7.58
N ASN A 145 -27.39 2.64 -6.45
CA ASN A 145 -27.64 3.98 -5.92
C ASN A 145 -26.54 5.00 -6.17
N MET A 146 -25.30 4.56 -6.51
CA MET A 146 -24.15 5.45 -6.70
C MET A 146 -23.58 5.36 -8.13
N GLY A 147 -24.10 4.46 -8.97
CA GLY A 147 -23.55 4.19 -10.30
C GLY A 147 -22.18 3.53 -10.25
N HIS A 148 -21.22 4.03 -11.05
CA HIS A 148 -19.87 3.49 -11.09
C HIS A 148 -19.06 3.95 -9.89
N CYS A 149 -18.49 2.98 -9.18
CA CYS A 149 -17.60 3.19 -8.05
C CYS A 149 -16.24 2.54 -8.28
N MET A 150 -15.26 3.00 -7.53
CA MET A 150 -13.95 2.38 -7.40
C MET A 150 -13.70 2.08 -5.94
N ALA A 151 -13.10 0.93 -5.67
CA ALA A 151 -12.71 0.60 -4.32
C ALA A 151 -11.32 -0.04 -4.28
N SER A 152 -10.72 0.01 -3.11
CA SER A 152 -9.50 -0.72 -2.80
C SER A 152 -9.55 -1.23 -1.38
N GLY A 153 -8.85 -2.33 -1.13
CA GLY A 153 -8.78 -2.89 0.20
C GLY A 153 -7.49 -3.62 0.49
N VAL A 154 -7.22 -3.79 1.78
CA VAL A 154 -6.14 -4.61 2.30
C VAL A 154 -6.74 -5.77 3.08
N ILE A 155 -6.27 -6.97 2.76
CA ILE A 155 -6.66 -8.22 3.37
C ILE A 155 -5.46 -8.80 4.10
N ARG A 156 -5.70 -9.31 5.30
CA ARG A 156 -4.74 -10.11 6.06
C ARG A 156 -5.11 -11.58 5.93
N LYS A 157 -4.16 -12.40 5.46
CA LYS A 157 -4.30 -13.85 5.48
C LYS A 157 -4.06 -14.36 6.89
N THR A 158 -5.01 -15.10 7.44
CA THR A 158 -4.96 -15.71 8.78
C THR A 158 -4.72 -17.21 8.68
N ALA A 159 -4.62 -17.90 9.81
CA ALA A 159 -4.52 -19.35 9.86
C ALA A 159 -5.80 -20.05 9.34
N THR A 160 -6.95 -19.39 9.41
CA THR A 160 -8.27 -19.96 9.09
C THR A 160 -8.92 -19.33 7.84
N GLY A 161 -8.27 -18.36 7.19
CA GLY A 161 -8.83 -17.70 6.01
C GLY A 161 -8.32 -16.27 5.82
N PHE A 162 -9.24 -15.34 5.64
CA PHE A 162 -8.96 -13.95 5.32
C PHE A 162 -9.80 -13.01 6.20
N GLU A 163 -9.26 -11.82 6.46
CA GLU A 163 -9.99 -10.71 7.09
C GLU A 163 -9.65 -9.39 6.41
N ILE A 164 -10.61 -8.47 6.31
CA ILE A 164 -10.41 -7.15 5.73
C ILE A 164 -9.83 -6.23 6.80
N VAL A 165 -8.64 -5.69 6.55
CA VAL A 165 -7.95 -4.76 7.45
C VAL A 165 -8.26 -3.31 7.07
N HIS A 166 -8.45 -3.06 5.79
CA HIS A 166 -8.77 -1.72 5.28
C HIS A 166 -9.64 -1.85 4.04
N TYR A 167 -10.62 -0.97 3.91
CA TYR A 167 -11.40 -0.83 2.68
C TYR A 167 -11.78 0.62 2.46
N GLN A 168 -11.67 1.07 1.23
CA GLN A 168 -12.11 2.39 0.80
C GLN A 168 -13.01 2.27 -0.42
N LEU A 169 -14.18 2.91 -0.35
CA LEU A 169 -15.14 3.04 -1.43
C LEU A 169 -15.19 4.49 -1.92
N SER A 170 -15.22 4.70 -3.23
CA SER A 170 -15.31 6.02 -3.85
C SER A 170 -16.26 6.02 -5.03
N ILE A 171 -17.07 7.06 -5.18
CA ILE A 171 -17.82 7.30 -6.40
C ILE A 171 -16.83 7.70 -7.50
N ALA A 172 -16.90 7.04 -8.66
CA ALA A 172 -16.06 7.38 -9.80
C ALA A 172 -16.61 8.58 -10.56
N VAL A 173 -15.98 9.73 -10.42
CA VAL A 173 -16.38 10.96 -11.10
C VAL A 173 -15.63 11.10 -12.43
N PRO A 174 -16.31 11.13 -13.58
CA PRO A 174 -15.67 11.41 -14.88
C PRO A 174 -14.97 12.77 -14.88
N ASN A 175 -13.78 12.83 -15.48
CA ASN A 175 -12.96 14.07 -15.52
C ASN A 175 -13.70 15.25 -16.15
N GLU A 176 -14.57 14.99 -17.12
CA GLU A 176 -15.35 15.98 -17.85
C GLU A 176 -16.31 16.79 -16.96
N VAL A 177 -16.76 16.18 -15.86
CA VAL A 177 -17.71 16.80 -14.91
C VAL A 177 -17.09 17.10 -13.54
N ALA A 178 -15.82 16.79 -13.34
CA ALA A 178 -15.16 16.93 -12.03
C ALA A 178 -15.23 18.38 -11.49
N GLY A 179 -15.11 19.38 -12.35
CA GLY A 179 -15.26 20.79 -11.97
C GLY A 179 -16.67 21.13 -11.45
N GLN A 180 -17.72 20.58 -12.06
CA GLN A 180 -19.12 20.78 -11.63
C GLN A 180 -19.37 20.11 -10.28
N VAL A 181 -18.91 18.85 -10.12
CA VAL A 181 -19.03 18.11 -8.86
C VAL A 181 -18.30 18.83 -7.72
N THR A 182 -17.07 19.31 -7.97
CA THR A 182 -16.31 20.12 -7.00
C THR A 182 -17.06 21.39 -6.59
N GLY A 183 -17.73 22.06 -7.54
CA GLY A 183 -18.56 23.22 -7.28
C GLY A 183 -19.75 22.90 -6.36
N LEU A 184 -20.44 21.78 -6.60
CA LEU A 184 -21.55 21.31 -5.77
C LEU A 184 -21.09 20.95 -4.35
N ILE A 185 -19.96 20.27 -4.20
CA ILE A 185 -19.38 19.92 -2.89
C ILE A 185 -19.07 21.20 -2.09
N LYS A 186 -18.37 22.17 -2.67
CA LYS A 186 -18.05 23.43 -2.00
C LYS A 186 -19.30 24.20 -1.58
N ALA A 187 -20.35 24.19 -2.41
CA ALA A 187 -21.61 24.84 -2.08
C ALA A 187 -22.35 24.14 -0.93
N ALA A 188 -22.27 22.82 -0.85
CA ALA A 188 -22.86 22.05 0.27
C ALA A 188 -22.10 22.31 1.57
N GLU A 189 -20.77 22.25 1.56
CA GLU A 189 -19.90 22.49 2.72
C GLU A 189 -20.08 23.92 3.29
N ALA A 190 -20.23 24.93 2.44
CA ALA A 190 -20.48 26.31 2.86
C ALA A 190 -21.82 26.52 3.58
N LYS A 191 -22.82 25.63 3.34
CA LYS A 191 -24.10 25.66 4.07
C LYS A 191 -24.00 25.04 5.45
N THR A 192 -23.14 24.04 5.61
CA THR A 192 -22.96 23.30 6.88
C THR A 192 -22.07 24.07 7.86
N ALA A 193 -21.23 24.97 7.36
CA ALA A 193 -20.33 25.81 8.17
C ALA A 193 -21.00 27.06 8.80
N ARG A 194 -22.30 27.27 8.55
CA ARG A 194 -23.12 28.36 9.12
C ARG A 194 -23.99 27.83 10.24
#